data_46a2d215e9d7250a1e7f9161ed92eaea
#
_entry.id   46a2d215e9d7250a1e7f9161ed92eaea
#
_cell.length_a   1.000
_cell.length_b   1.000
_cell.length_c   1.000
_cell.angle_alpha   90.00
_cell.angle_beta   90.00
_cell.angle_gamma   90.00
#
_symmetry.space_group_name_H-M   'P 1'
#
loop_
_entity.id
_entity.type
_entity.pdbx_description
1 polymer ?
#
loop_
_entity_poly.entity_id
_entity_poly.type
_entity_poly.pdbx_seq_one_letter_code
_entity_poly.pdbx_strand_id
1 'polypeptide(L)'
;MWSRGLLSVAGAPEGPLIDGKTLLSTTVAGDIVPAGAPDVGFFHDDTRFLSHLELRVGGQRAVVLSSNTEKTFVSQIELTTGNTTLRDSFDVAENTIHIRRQQLLNAEVFFDRFTLLNFNRNEVDLSVELFFDADFVDAFQVRGTARKVHGQYYRPVRRDHCLAFFYRGLDGVLRQTRIEMKPEPSHLDERAARWEVRLPPLKQTQIEVTVTPIVGDHSSRAASCDFTACLRERRHRHARWESHSTRFSSNHGIFDAALNTANQRLSRAADF
;
A
#
# COMPACT_ATOMS: atom_id res chain seq x y z
N MET A 1 -16.55 -2.84 -40.06
CA MET A 1 -16.31 -3.94 -39.12
C MET A 1 -15.30 -3.43 -38.10
N TRP A 2 -15.81 -2.93 -36.97
CA TRP A 2 -15.02 -2.21 -35.97
C TRP A 2 -14.69 -3.17 -34.82
N SER A 3 -13.44 -3.64 -34.75
CA SER A 3 -12.95 -4.32 -33.55
C SER A 3 -12.48 -3.24 -32.55
N ARG A 4 -13.32 -2.92 -31.60
CA ARG A 4 -12.92 -2.17 -30.41
C ARG A 4 -12.01 -3.08 -29.56
N GLY A 5 -10.70 -2.85 -29.64
CA GLY A 5 -9.79 -3.27 -28.61
C GLY A 5 -10.22 -2.61 -27.30
N LEU A 6 -10.62 -3.41 -26.32
CA LEU A 6 -10.76 -3.00 -24.94
C LEU A 6 -9.35 -2.63 -24.43
N LEU A 7 -9.00 -1.36 -24.60
CA LEU A 7 -7.94 -0.75 -23.76
C LEU A 7 -8.45 -0.86 -22.32
N SER A 8 -7.86 -1.75 -21.55
CA SER A 8 -7.93 -1.72 -20.10
C SER A 8 -7.47 -0.32 -19.67
N VAL A 9 -8.43 0.54 -19.41
CA VAL A 9 -8.17 1.80 -18.71
C VAL A 9 -7.65 1.37 -17.34
N ALA A 10 -6.39 1.62 -17.07
CA ALA A 10 -5.88 1.56 -15.72
C ALA A 10 -6.81 2.43 -14.89
N GLY A 11 -7.64 1.78 -14.07
CA GLY A 11 -8.72 2.45 -13.34
C GLY A 11 -8.14 3.58 -12.50
N ALA A 12 -8.85 4.68 -12.44
CA ALA A 12 -8.51 5.79 -11.55
C ALA A 12 -8.32 5.22 -10.14
N PRO A 13 -7.33 5.71 -9.36
CA PRO A 13 -7.12 5.27 -8.01
C PRO A 13 -8.42 5.42 -7.22
N GLU A 14 -8.82 4.39 -6.49
CA GLU A 14 -9.84 4.55 -5.46
C GLU A 14 -9.33 5.63 -4.49
N GLY A 15 -10.22 6.38 -3.88
CA GLY A 15 -9.83 7.53 -3.07
C GLY A 15 -8.70 7.20 -2.07
N PRO A 16 -7.77 8.14 -1.81
CA PRO A 16 -6.61 7.88 -0.98
C PRO A 16 -7.01 7.50 0.45
N LEU A 17 -6.19 6.65 1.09
CA LEU A 17 -6.27 6.44 2.54
C LEU A 17 -5.66 7.65 3.24
N ILE A 18 -6.30 8.10 4.33
CA ILE A 18 -5.85 9.28 5.09
C ILE A 18 -5.93 8.99 6.58
N ASP A 19 -4.89 9.40 7.31
CA ASP A 19 -4.83 9.36 8.77
C ASP A 19 -4.02 10.55 9.28
N GLY A 20 -4.69 11.58 9.82
CA GLY A 20 -4.06 12.83 10.25
C GLY A 20 -3.29 13.49 9.09
N LYS A 21 -1.99 13.64 9.27
CA LYS A 21 -1.06 14.23 8.28
C LYS A 21 -0.51 13.23 7.26
N THR A 22 -0.98 11.99 7.29
CA THR A 22 -0.48 10.91 6.45
C THR A 22 -1.49 10.56 5.38
N LEU A 23 -1.00 10.40 4.15
CA LEU A 23 -1.80 10.07 2.97
C LEU A 23 -1.12 8.94 2.20
N LEU A 24 -1.90 7.92 1.84
CA LEU A 24 -1.50 6.88 0.92
C LEU A 24 -2.38 6.95 -0.34
N SER A 25 -1.74 7.20 -1.48
CA SER A 25 -2.37 7.14 -2.81
C SER A 25 -1.71 6.03 -3.62
N THR A 26 -2.51 5.10 -4.14
CA THR A 26 -2.04 3.93 -4.87
C THR A 26 -2.84 3.72 -6.15
N THR A 27 -2.34 2.88 -7.04
CA THR A 27 -3.13 2.34 -8.16
C THR A 27 -4.24 1.42 -7.65
N VAL A 28 -5.13 0.99 -8.54
CA VAL A 28 -6.19 -0.01 -8.21
C VAL A 28 -5.63 -1.36 -7.75
N ALA A 29 -4.38 -1.67 -8.09
CA ALA A 29 -3.66 -2.86 -7.59
C ALA A 29 -3.01 -2.64 -6.20
N GLY A 30 -3.08 -1.43 -5.67
CA GLY A 30 -2.42 -1.05 -4.43
C GLY A 30 -0.94 -0.70 -4.59
N ASP A 31 -0.45 -0.58 -5.82
CA ASP A 31 0.94 -0.24 -6.09
C ASP A 31 1.16 1.28 -6.11
N ILE A 32 2.36 1.69 -5.73
CA ILE A 32 2.90 3.03 -5.96
C ILE A 32 3.87 2.90 -7.14
N VAL A 33 3.49 3.39 -8.32
CA VAL A 33 4.31 3.29 -9.53
C VAL A 33 4.56 4.68 -10.08
N PRO A 34 5.83 5.12 -10.21
CA PRO A 34 6.17 6.49 -10.60
C PRO A 34 5.70 6.88 -12.01
N ALA A 35 5.54 5.90 -12.91
CA ALA A 35 5.18 6.14 -14.31
C ALA A 35 3.68 6.38 -14.48
N GLY A 36 3.27 7.61 -14.75
CA GLY A 36 1.92 7.94 -15.22
C GLY A 36 0.97 8.56 -14.21
N ALA A 37 1.30 8.58 -12.92
CA ALA A 37 0.50 9.24 -11.88
C ALA A 37 1.45 9.89 -10.86
N PRO A 38 1.78 11.17 -11.01
CA PRO A 38 2.72 11.87 -10.13
C PRO A 38 2.25 11.94 -8.66
N ASP A 39 0.95 11.85 -8.43
CA ASP A 39 0.27 11.97 -7.14
C ASP A 39 0.10 10.64 -6.39
N VAL A 40 0.62 9.52 -6.91
CA VAL A 40 0.72 8.28 -6.14
C VAL A 40 1.94 8.29 -5.22
N GLY A 41 1.77 7.75 -4.02
CA GLY A 41 2.84 7.70 -3.02
C GLY A 41 2.32 7.54 -1.61
N PHE A 42 3.24 7.34 -0.69
CA PHE A 42 3.01 7.43 0.73
C PHE A 42 3.60 8.75 1.23
N PHE A 43 2.74 9.65 1.69
CA PHE A 43 3.08 11.00 2.10
C PHE A 43 2.88 11.18 3.61
N HIS A 44 3.78 11.96 4.22
CA HIS A 44 3.66 12.42 5.59
C HIS A 44 4.20 13.86 5.69
N ASP A 45 3.45 14.76 6.34
CA ASP A 45 3.81 16.20 6.43
C ASP A 45 4.25 16.78 5.08
N ASP A 46 3.44 16.62 4.02
CA ASP A 46 3.69 17.07 2.64
C ASP A 46 4.94 16.49 1.95
N THR A 47 5.63 15.55 2.56
CA THR A 47 6.80 14.86 1.98
C THR A 47 6.43 13.43 1.57
N ARG A 48 6.85 13.00 0.37
CA ARG A 48 6.67 11.63 -0.11
C ARG A 48 7.76 10.71 0.47
N PHE A 49 7.39 9.86 1.41
CA PHE A 49 8.28 8.90 2.07
C PHE A 49 8.45 7.60 1.29
N LEU A 50 7.46 7.22 0.45
CA LEU A 50 7.58 6.08 -0.45
C LEU A 50 7.09 6.49 -1.84
N SER A 51 7.97 6.44 -2.83
CA SER A 51 7.72 6.82 -4.22
C SER A 51 7.56 5.62 -5.15
N HIS A 52 7.94 4.43 -4.70
CA HIS A 52 7.74 3.16 -5.40
C HIS A 52 7.40 2.06 -4.41
N LEU A 53 6.35 1.29 -4.73
CA LEU A 53 5.94 0.06 -4.07
C LEU A 53 5.22 -0.80 -5.12
N GLU A 54 5.85 -1.87 -5.59
CA GLU A 54 5.28 -2.71 -6.64
C GLU A 54 5.36 -4.18 -6.25
N LEU A 55 4.20 -4.84 -6.22
CA LEU A 55 4.10 -6.28 -6.00
C LEU A 55 4.24 -7.06 -7.31
N ARG A 56 5.09 -8.08 -7.31
CA ARG A 56 5.13 -9.11 -8.35
C ARG A 56 5.06 -10.49 -7.74
N VAL A 57 4.40 -11.40 -8.44
CA VAL A 57 4.31 -12.81 -8.07
C VAL A 57 4.71 -13.64 -9.27
N GLY A 58 5.71 -14.51 -9.11
CA GLY A 58 6.31 -15.23 -10.21
C GLY A 58 6.94 -14.31 -11.28
N GLY A 59 7.49 -13.16 -10.86
CA GLY A 59 8.09 -12.15 -11.74
C GLY A 59 7.09 -11.29 -12.52
N GLN A 60 5.77 -11.49 -12.35
CA GLN A 60 4.69 -10.83 -13.07
C GLN A 60 3.88 -9.93 -12.13
N ARG A 61 3.29 -8.86 -12.66
CA ARG A 61 2.27 -8.08 -11.93
C ARG A 61 1.01 -8.92 -11.75
N ALA A 62 0.42 -8.86 -10.58
CA ALA A 62 -0.85 -9.50 -10.32
C ALA A 62 -1.99 -8.81 -11.08
N VAL A 63 -3.01 -9.60 -11.45
CA VAL A 63 -4.22 -9.13 -12.13
C VAL A 63 -5.25 -8.74 -11.09
N VAL A 64 -5.83 -7.55 -11.20
CA VAL A 64 -6.87 -7.05 -10.28
C VAL A 64 -8.20 -7.73 -10.59
N LEU A 65 -8.80 -8.37 -9.59
CA LEU A 65 -10.14 -8.93 -9.65
C LEU A 65 -11.18 -7.93 -9.12
N SER A 66 -10.88 -7.33 -7.98
CA SER A 66 -11.71 -6.27 -7.39
C SER A 66 -10.88 -5.41 -6.45
N SER A 67 -11.30 -4.18 -6.25
CA SER A 67 -10.72 -3.26 -5.28
C SER A 67 -11.85 -2.57 -4.53
N ASN A 68 -11.70 -2.43 -3.22
CA ASN A 68 -12.67 -1.76 -2.37
C ASN A 68 -11.93 -1.00 -1.24
N THR A 69 -12.20 0.28 -1.15
CA THR A 69 -11.73 1.10 -0.03
C THR A 69 -12.80 1.18 1.03
N GLU A 70 -12.69 0.33 2.05
CA GLU A 70 -13.58 0.35 3.19
C GLU A 70 -13.22 1.54 4.11
N LYS A 71 -14.19 2.42 4.37
CA LYS A 71 -14.11 3.45 5.42
C LYS A 71 -12.82 4.30 5.43
N THR A 72 -12.27 4.62 4.26
CA THR A 72 -11.19 5.62 4.09
C THR A 72 -9.84 5.37 4.76
N PHE A 73 -9.70 4.37 5.60
CA PHE A 73 -8.45 4.02 6.29
C PHE A 73 -7.94 2.63 5.98
N VAL A 74 -8.76 1.77 5.37
CA VAL A 74 -8.37 0.44 4.92
C VAL A 74 -8.85 0.19 3.49
N SER A 75 -7.96 -0.32 2.66
CA SER A 75 -8.24 -0.80 1.31
C SER A 75 -8.09 -2.32 1.29
N GLN A 76 -8.98 -3.00 0.59
CA GLN A 76 -8.91 -4.43 0.32
C GLN A 76 -8.97 -4.66 -1.18
N ILE A 77 -7.97 -5.32 -1.70
CA ILE A 77 -7.77 -5.57 -3.12
C ILE A 77 -7.64 -7.08 -3.31
N GLU A 78 -8.48 -7.63 -4.16
CA GLU A 78 -8.43 -9.04 -4.55
C GLU A 78 -7.69 -9.13 -5.88
N LEU A 79 -6.62 -9.90 -5.89
CA LEU A 79 -5.73 -10.07 -7.03
C LEU A 79 -5.59 -11.56 -7.35
N THR A 80 -5.10 -11.84 -8.56
CA THR A 80 -4.73 -13.20 -8.98
C THR A 80 -3.47 -13.18 -9.81
N THR A 81 -2.82 -14.34 -9.97
CA THR A 81 -1.70 -14.50 -10.89
C THR A 81 -2.22 -14.61 -12.32
N GLY A 82 -1.59 -13.89 -13.25
CA GLY A 82 -1.74 -14.15 -14.69
C GLY A 82 -1.06 -15.45 -15.09
N ASN A 83 -0.89 -15.67 -16.41
CA ASN A 83 -0.08 -16.76 -16.95
C ASN A 83 1.37 -16.62 -16.50
N THR A 84 1.77 -17.43 -15.54
CA THR A 84 3.13 -17.44 -15.03
C THR A 84 3.81 -18.74 -15.47
N THR A 85 4.67 -18.65 -16.48
CA THR A 85 5.59 -19.75 -16.82
C THR A 85 6.72 -19.71 -15.79
N LEU A 86 6.62 -20.50 -14.73
CA LEU A 86 7.72 -20.66 -13.78
C LEU A 86 8.89 -21.36 -14.48
N ARG A 87 10.09 -20.80 -14.36
CA ARG A 87 11.32 -21.50 -14.76
C ARG A 87 11.37 -22.81 -13.96
N ASP A 88 11.34 -23.92 -14.68
CA ASP A 88 11.66 -25.29 -14.24
C ASP A 88 10.61 -26.15 -13.53
N SER A 89 9.34 -25.80 -13.38
CA SER A 89 8.34 -26.74 -12.86
C SER A 89 6.91 -26.29 -13.12
N PHE A 90 6.11 -27.14 -13.75
CA PHE A 90 4.66 -27.09 -13.89
C PHE A 90 4.04 -25.71 -14.03
N ASP A 91 3.48 -25.40 -15.18
CA ASP A 91 2.69 -24.20 -15.43
C ASP A 91 1.68 -23.99 -14.30
N VAL A 92 1.84 -22.93 -13.54
CA VAL A 92 0.78 -22.47 -12.62
C VAL A 92 -0.34 -21.98 -13.50
N ALA A 93 -1.45 -22.70 -13.51
CA ALA A 93 -2.59 -22.30 -14.31
C ALA A 93 -3.04 -20.89 -13.93
N GLU A 94 -3.47 -20.11 -14.93
CA GLU A 94 -4.01 -18.76 -14.71
C GLU A 94 -5.06 -18.77 -13.61
N ASN A 95 -5.08 -17.70 -12.82
CA ASN A 95 -6.12 -17.44 -11.82
C ASN A 95 -6.25 -18.49 -10.71
N THR A 96 -5.21 -19.25 -10.44
CA THR A 96 -5.25 -20.31 -9.42
C THR A 96 -4.58 -19.92 -8.10
N ILE A 97 -3.82 -18.84 -8.09
CA ILE A 97 -3.32 -18.23 -6.85
C ILE A 97 -4.13 -16.95 -6.61
N HIS A 98 -4.90 -16.97 -5.55
CA HIS A 98 -5.63 -15.80 -5.09
C HIS A 98 -4.75 -15.01 -4.11
N ILE A 99 -4.71 -13.69 -4.29
CA ILE A 99 -3.92 -12.79 -3.47
C ILE A 99 -4.87 -11.73 -2.91
N ARG A 100 -5.05 -11.73 -1.60
CA ARG A 100 -5.72 -10.64 -0.90
C ARG A 100 -4.67 -9.66 -0.40
N ARG A 101 -4.71 -8.44 -0.90
CA ARG A 101 -3.89 -7.33 -0.43
C ARG A 101 -4.74 -6.40 0.43
N GLN A 102 -4.29 -6.12 1.64
CA GLN A 102 -4.95 -5.21 2.56
C GLN A 102 -3.98 -4.11 2.96
N GLN A 103 -4.38 -2.85 2.72
CA GLN A 103 -3.59 -1.67 3.04
C GLN A 103 -4.30 -0.88 4.13
N LEU A 104 -3.58 -0.48 5.17
CA LEU A 104 -4.11 0.22 6.33
C LEU A 104 -3.20 1.39 6.70
N LEU A 105 -3.79 2.55 6.99
CA LEU A 105 -3.13 3.64 7.70
C LEU A 105 -3.61 3.68 9.16
N ASN A 106 -2.67 3.67 10.10
CA ASN A 106 -2.95 3.87 11.51
C ASN A 106 -1.76 4.53 12.22
N ALA A 107 -2.02 5.65 12.93
CA ALA A 107 -1.02 6.39 13.70
C ALA A 107 0.25 6.70 12.89
N GLU A 108 0.06 7.26 11.69
CA GLU A 108 1.13 7.65 10.75
C GLU A 108 1.90 6.50 10.11
N VAL A 109 1.53 5.25 10.39
CA VAL A 109 2.18 4.06 9.83
C VAL A 109 1.33 3.45 8.74
N PHE A 110 1.98 3.07 7.65
CA PHE A 110 1.37 2.32 6.56
C PHE A 110 1.68 0.84 6.71
N PHE A 111 0.62 0.03 6.69
CA PHE A 111 0.67 -1.43 6.72
C PHE A 111 0.17 -1.98 5.40
N ASP A 112 0.92 -2.91 4.80
CA ASP A 112 0.55 -3.64 3.59
C ASP A 112 0.65 -5.14 3.85
N ARG A 113 -0.47 -5.85 3.80
CA ARG A 113 -0.57 -7.28 4.07
C ARG A 113 -1.00 -8.02 2.81
N PHE A 114 -0.25 -9.04 2.47
CA PHE A 114 -0.53 -9.94 1.36
C PHE A 114 -0.87 -11.33 1.91
N THR A 115 -2.04 -11.85 1.56
CA THR A 115 -2.44 -13.23 1.87
C THR A 115 -2.58 -13.98 0.56
N LEU A 116 -1.71 -14.96 0.33
CA LEU A 116 -1.71 -15.80 -0.86
C LEU A 116 -2.40 -17.13 -0.53
N LEU A 117 -3.35 -17.54 -1.34
CA LEU A 117 -4.11 -18.79 -1.22
C LEU A 117 -3.99 -19.59 -2.52
N ASN A 118 -3.60 -20.86 -2.40
CA ASN A 118 -3.48 -21.77 -3.54
C ASN A 118 -4.78 -22.54 -3.80
N PHE A 119 -5.41 -22.30 -4.94
CA PHE A 119 -6.56 -23.08 -5.43
C PHE A 119 -6.16 -24.21 -6.38
N ASN A 120 -4.86 -24.42 -6.63
CA ASN A 120 -4.40 -25.57 -7.41
C ASN A 120 -4.60 -26.88 -6.63
N ARG A 121 -4.64 -27.97 -7.39
CA ARG A 121 -4.67 -29.34 -6.82
C ARG A 121 -3.31 -29.78 -6.30
N ASN A 122 -2.23 -29.15 -6.76
CA ASN A 122 -0.87 -29.45 -6.42
C ASN A 122 -0.24 -28.32 -5.60
N GLU A 123 0.81 -28.65 -4.87
CA GLU A 123 1.70 -27.66 -4.23
C GLU A 123 2.37 -26.81 -5.32
N VAL A 124 2.54 -25.53 -5.03
CA VAL A 124 3.15 -24.56 -5.94
C VAL A 124 4.28 -23.83 -5.23
N ASP A 125 5.43 -23.75 -5.89
CA ASP A 125 6.54 -22.90 -5.47
C ASP A 125 6.46 -21.56 -6.22
N LEU A 126 6.42 -20.45 -5.48
CA LEU A 126 6.26 -19.09 -6.01
C LEU A 126 7.33 -18.15 -5.47
N SER A 127 7.82 -17.25 -6.31
CA SER A 127 8.50 -16.06 -5.83
C SER A 127 7.50 -14.93 -5.63
N VAL A 128 7.54 -14.29 -4.47
CA VAL A 128 6.85 -13.03 -4.20
C VAL A 128 7.90 -11.95 -4.09
N GLU A 129 7.77 -10.90 -4.87
CA GLU A 129 8.75 -9.81 -4.95
C GLU A 129 8.04 -8.50 -4.64
N LEU A 130 8.68 -7.64 -3.85
CA LEU A 130 8.21 -6.30 -3.56
C LEU A 130 9.34 -5.32 -3.80
N PHE A 131 9.10 -4.36 -4.69
CA PHE A 131 10.07 -3.33 -5.06
C PHE A 131 9.75 -2.04 -4.32
N PHE A 132 10.79 -1.31 -3.88
CA PHE A 132 10.66 -0.09 -3.10
C PHE A 132 11.55 1.03 -3.62
N ASP A 133 11.13 2.28 -3.44
CA ASP A 133 12.00 3.46 -3.53
C ASP A 133 11.41 4.62 -2.72
N ALA A 134 12.29 5.55 -2.28
CA ALA A 134 11.93 6.73 -1.52
C ALA A 134 12.67 7.94 -2.08
N ASP A 135 11.95 8.97 -2.51
CA ASP A 135 12.51 10.15 -3.16
C ASP A 135 12.41 11.43 -2.32
N PHE A 136 11.67 11.40 -1.23
CA PHE A 136 11.49 12.50 -0.28
C PHE A 136 11.16 13.85 -0.92
N VAL A 137 10.50 13.82 -2.10
CA VAL A 137 10.03 15.04 -2.76
C VAL A 137 8.82 15.60 -2.01
N ASP A 138 8.69 16.93 -2.02
CA ASP A 138 7.54 17.59 -1.43
C ASP A 138 6.32 17.62 -2.38
N ALA A 139 5.15 17.91 -1.82
CA ALA A 139 3.90 17.96 -2.56
C ALA A 139 3.91 18.97 -3.74
N PHE A 140 4.72 20.05 -3.68
CA PHE A 140 4.84 21.01 -4.78
C PHE A 140 5.67 20.43 -5.93
N GLN A 141 6.74 19.70 -5.62
CA GLN A 141 7.53 19.01 -6.64
C GLN A 141 6.71 17.90 -7.33
N VAL A 142 5.92 17.16 -6.57
CA VAL A 142 4.99 16.16 -7.11
C VAL A 142 4.01 16.81 -8.11
N ARG A 143 3.57 18.04 -7.84
CA ARG A 143 2.68 18.83 -8.72
C ARG A 143 3.41 19.57 -9.85
N GLY A 144 4.70 19.30 -10.07
CA GLY A 144 5.47 19.81 -11.20
C GLY A 144 6.33 21.04 -10.91
N THR A 145 6.43 21.49 -9.65
CA THR A 145 7.36 22.56 -9.29
C THR A 145 8.79 22.04 -9.31
N ALA A 146 9.59 22.46 -10.30
CA ALA A 146 11.00 22.08 -10.35
C ALA A 146 11.81 22.82 -9.29
N ARG A 147 12.58 22.07 -8.47
CA ARG A 147 13.59 22.63 -7.57
C ARG A 147 14.99 22.46 -8.16
N LYS A 148 15.78 23.54 -8.13
CA LYS A 148 17.17 23.52 -8.60
C LYS A 148 18.14 22.94 -7.57
N VAL A 149 17.78 22.96 -6.30
CA VAL A 149 18.61 22.49 -5.19
C VAL A 149 17.83 21.45 -4.41
N HIS A 150 18.49 20.35 -4.12
CA HIS A 150 17.95 19.24 -3.33
C HIS A 150 18.81 19.03 -2.08
N GLY A 151 18.25 18.37 -1.08
CA GLY A 151 19.01 17.93 0.07
C GLY A 151 19.93 16.75 -0.27
N GLN A 152 20.41 16.08 0.75
CA GLN A 152 21.38 14.98 0.62
C GLN A 152 20.67 13.64 0.83
N TYR A 153 20.76 12.75 -0.18
CA TYR A 153 20.37 11.36 -0.06
C TYR A 153 21.53 10.53 0.50
N TYR A 154 21.20 9.56 1.34
CA TYR A 154 22.18 8.60 1.85
C TYR A 154 21.87 7.23 1.27
N ARG A 155 22.90 6.37 1.27
CA ARG A 155 22.72 4.98 0.86
C ARG A 155 21.74 4.27 1.80
N PRO A 156 20.76 3.49 1.26
CA PRO A 156 19.87 2.70 2.09
C PRO A 156 20.63 1.75 3.02
N VAL A 157 20.09 1.53 4.20
CA VAL A 157 20.67 0.60 5.19
C VAL A 157 19.76 -0.60 5.34
N ARG A 158 20.35 -1.80 5.24
CA ARG A 158 19.65 -3.08 5.45
C ARG A 158 20.09 -3.68 6.76
N ARG A 159 19.15 -4.22 7.51
CA ARG A 159 19.40 -5.05 8.70
C ARG A 159 18.30 -6.10 8.80
N ASP A 160 18.65 -7.38 8.71
CA ASP A 160 17.75 -8.51 8.79
C ASP A 160 16.49 -8.30 7.90
N HIS A 161 15.33 -8.17 8.50
CA HIS A 161 14.04 -7.94 7.85
C HIS A 161 13.65 -6.44 7.69
N CYS A 162 14.63 -5.54 7.83
CA CYS A 162 14.40 -4.09 7.79
C CYS A 162 15.26 -3.41 6.72
N LEU A 163 14.63 -2.50 5.97
CA LEU A 163 15.26 -1.59 5.01
C LEU A 163 14.95 -0.14 5.43
N ALA A 164 15.95 0.74 5.39
CA ALA A 164 15.78 2.15 5.72
C ALA A 164 16.40 3.05 4.67
N PHE A 165 15.62 4.00 4.14
CA PHE A 165 16.04 5.10 3.28
C PHE A 165 16.23 6.36 4.10
N PHE A 166 17.22 7.19 3.74
CA PHE A 166 17.55 8.40 4.48
C PHE A 166 17.75 9.59 3.56
N TYR A 167 17.23 10.73 3.99
CA TYR A 167 17.36 12.01 3.31
C TYR A 167 17.50 13.15 4.29
N ARG A 168 18.52 14.02 4.13
CA ARG A 168 18.62 15.26 4.86
C ARG A 168 18.14 16.40 4.00
N GLY A 169 17.03 17.02 4.37
CA GLY A 169 16.46 18.16 3.65
C GLY A 169 17.34 19.40 3.72
N LEU A 170 16.98 20.39 2.89
CA LEU A 170 17.64 21.72 2.93
C LEU A 170 17.39 22.46 4.25
N ASP A 171 16.35 22.08 4.96
CA ASP A 171 16.03 22.52 6.33
C ASP A 171 16.92 21.88 7.41
N GLY A 172 17.86 21.03 7.01
CA GLY A 172 18.75 20.31 7.92
C GLY A 172 18.09 19.10 8.61
N VAL A 173 16.80 18.88 8.43
CA VAL A 173 16.04 17.79 9.08
C VAL A 173 16.34 16.46 8.38
N LEU A 174 16.68 15.44 9.18
CA LEU A 174 16.83 14.08 8.69
C LEU A 174 15.46 13.42 8.59
N ARG A 175 15.15 12.89 7.42
CA ARG A 175 13.95 12.09 7.14
C ARG A 175 14.35 10.66 6.85
N GLN A 176 13.56 9.71 7.35
CA GLN A 176 13.82 8.29 7.14
C GLN A 176 12.51 7.57 6.81
N THR A 177 12.56 6.71 5.79
CA THR A 177 11.52 5.71 5.54
C THR A 177 12.03 4.37 6.02
N ARG A 178 11.41 3.81 7.07
CA ARG A 178 11.74 2.49 7.60
C ARG A 178 10.71 1.49 7.13
N ILE A 179 11.17 0.40 6.51
CA ILE A 179 10.35 -0.69 5.99
C ILE A 179 10.71 -1.96 6.74
N GLU A 180 9.77 -2.53 7.46
CA GLU A 180 9.89 -3.78 8.21
C GLU A 180 9.03 -4.86 7.56
N MET A 181 9.53 -6.10 7.49
CA MET A 181 8.90 -7.18 6.76
C MET A 181 8.77 -8.43 7.62
N LYS A 182 7.60 -9.10 7.54
CA LYS A 182 7.30 -10.39 8.22
C LYS A 182 6.55 -11.33 7.27
N PRO A 183 7.01 -12.58 7.09
CA PRO A 183 8.28 -13.12 7.59
C PRO A 183 9.47 -12.43 6.95
N GLU A 184 10.66 -12.71 7.46
CA GLU A 184 11.90 -12.26 6.85
C GLU A 184 11.99 -12.71 5.38
N PRO A 185 12.36 -11.81 4.45
CA PRO A 185 12.51 -12.18 3.04
C PRO A 185 13.70 -13.11 2.83
N SER A 186 13.58 -14.05 1.90
CA SER A 186 14.66 -14.93 1.49
C SER A 186 15.84 -14.15 0.88
N HIS A 187 15.54 -13.00 0.28
CA HIS A 187 16.53 -12.07 -0.24
C HIS A 187 16.05 -10.63 -0.04
N LEU A 188 16.94 -9.77 0.44
CA LEU A 188 16.69 -8.34 0.61
C LEU A 188 17.87 -7.56 0.04
N ASP A 189 17.59 -6.65 -0.91
CA ASP A 189 18.56 -5.68 -1.40
C ASP A 189 18.12 -4.22 -1.10
N GLU A 190 18.77 -3.24 -1.71
CA GLU A 190 18.49 -1.82 -1.44
C GLU A 190 17.13 -1.35 -2.01
N ARG A 191 16.51 -2.12 -2.92
CA ARG A 191 15.29 -1.73 -3.65
C ARG A 191 14.26 -2.84 -3.79
N ALA A 192 14.56 -4.05 -3.34
CA ALA A 192 13.65 -5.18 -3.47
C ALA A 192 13.78 -6.18 -2.32
N ALA A 193 12.65 -6.77 -1.96
CA ALA A 193 12.57 -7.94 -1.11
C ALA A 193 11.94 -9.09 -1.89
N ARG A 194 12.43 -10.32 -1.67
CA ARG A 194 11.94 -11.52 -2.32
C ARG A 194 11.72 -12.63 -1.30
N TRP A 195 10.57 -13.27 -1.40
CA TRP A 195 10.19 -14.45 -0.62
C TRP A 195 10.02 -15.63 -1.58
N GLU A 196 10.65 -16.75 -1.25
CA GLU A 196 10.37 -18.03 -1.89
C GLU A 196 9.29 -18.73 -1.06
N VAL A 197 8.12 -18.88 -1.65
CA VAL A 197 6.91 -19.36 -0.97
C VAL A 197 6.52 -20.71 -1.52
N ARG A 198 6.51 -21.73 -0.65
CA ARG A 198 5.96 -23.05 -0.96
C ARG A 198 4.53 -23.11 -0.41
N LEU A 199 3.56 -23.32 -1.31
CA LEU A 199 2.15 -23.19 -1.00
C LEU A 199 1.38 -24.47 -1.35
N PRO A 200 1.08 -25.35 -0.35
CA PRO A 200 0.27 -26.55 -0.58
C PRO A 200 -1.16 -26.21 -1.02
N PRO A 201 -1.89 -27.19 -1.61
CA PRO A 201 -3.27 -27.02 -2.01
C PRO A 201 -4.16 -26.51 -0.87
N LEU A 202 -5.00 -25.53 -1.15
CA LEU A 202 -5.94 -24.91 -0.20
C LEU A 202 -5.29 -24.35 1.08
N LYS A 203 -3.98 -24.14 1.06
CA LYS A 203 -3.26 -23.45 2.13
C LYS A 203 -2.98 -22.01 1.74
N GLN A 204 -2.83 -21.20 2.78
CA GLN A 204 -2.48 -19.79 2.62
C GLN A 204 -1.20 -19.46 3.38
N THR A 205 -0.49 -18.47 2.87
CA THR A 205 0.63 -17.80 3.55
C THR A 205 0.37 -16.31 3.62
N GLN A 206 1.06 -15.63 4.51
CA GLN A 206 0.88 -14.21 4.75
C GLN A 206 2.23 -13.51 4.81
N ILE A 207 2.33 -12.37 4.14
CA ILE A 207 3.46 -11.45 4.20
C ILE A 207 2.91 -10.10 4.67
N GLU A 208 3.58 -9.49 5.65
CA GLU A 208 3.25 -8.18 6.18
C GLU A 208 4.44 -7.24 5.99
N VAL A 209 4.15 -6.04 5.52
CA VAL A 209 5.11 -4.96 5.35
C VAL A 209 4.60 -3.75 6.11
N THR A 210 5.47 -3.17 6.91
CA THR A 210 5.17 -1.97 7.70
C THR A 210 6.10 -0.86 7.26
N VAL A 211 5.56 0.28 6.87
CA VAL A 211 6.32 1.47 6.45
C VAL A 211 6.09 2.59 7.44
N THR A 212 7.17 3.02 8.09
CA THR A 212 7.15 4.08 9.10
C THR A 212 7.92 5.30 8.61
N PRO A 213 7.29 6.47 8.48
CA PRO A 213 7.96 7.72 8.23
C PRO A 213 8.55 8.24 9.55
N ILE A 214 9.79 8.72 9.51
CA ILE A 214 10.50 9.26 10.68
C ILE A 214 11.04 10.64 10.28
N VAL A 215 10.75 11.66 11.09
CA VAL A 215 11.20 13.03 10.87
C VAL A 215 12.00 13.51 12.08
N GLY A 216 13.29 13.80 11.88
CA GLY A 216 14.20 14.15 12.97
C GLY A 216 14.30 13.02 14.00
N ASP A 217 14.12 13.37 15.28
CA ASP A 217 14.13 12.42 16.39
C ASP A 217 12.73 11.82 16.70
N HIS A 218 11.70 12.22 15.93
CA HIS A 218 10.34 11.74 16.15
C HIS A 218 10.11 10.43 15.41
N SER A 219 10.00 9.34 16.15
CA SER A 219 9.48 8.08 15.63
C SER A 219 8.02 7.94 16.04
N SER A 220 7.15 7.59 15.08
CA SER A 220 5.75 7.31 15.43
C SER A 220 5.70 6.15 16.45
N ARG A 221 4.82 6.25 17.42
CA ARG A 221 4.62 5.25 18.49
C ARG A 221 4.07 3.91 17.98
N ALA A 222 3.61 3.86 16.74
CA ALA A 222 2.90 2.70 16.19
C ALA A 222 3.78 1.51 15.82
N ALA A 223 5.10 1.61 15.99
CA ALA A 223 6.06 0.56 15.60
C ALA A 223 5.93 -0.78 16.36
N SER A 224 5.01 -0.91 17.33
CA SER A 224 4.83 -2.14 18.13
C SER A 224 3.50 -2.85 17.91
N CYS A 225 2.64 -2.34 17.04
CA CYS A 225 1.31 -2.88 16.79
C CYS A 225 1.33 -3.80 15.56
N ASP A 226 0.74 -5.00 15.64
CA ASP A 226 0.51 -5.82 14.46
C ASP A 226 -0.68 -5.28 13.65
N PHE A 227 -0.76 -5.64 12.37
CA PHE A 227 -1.83 -5.22 11.46
C PHE A 227 -3.23 -5.46 12.04
N THR A 228 -3.47 -6.62 12.65
CA THR A 228 -4.80 -7.03 13.12
C THR A 228 -5.23 -6.20 14.32
N ALA A 229 -4.31 -5.93 15.24
CA ALA A 229 -4.57 -5.07 16.39
C ALA A 229 -4.80 -3.62 15.94
N CYS A 230 -3.96 -3.09 15.04
CA CYS A 230 -4.10 -1.76 14.47
C CYS A 230 -5.43 -1.59 13.71
N LEU A 231 -5.82 -2.56 12.91
CA LEU A 231 -7.11 -2.53 12.19
C LEU A 231 -8.29 -2.54 13.15
N ARG A 232 -8.22 -3.34 14.23
CA ARG A 232 -9.25 -3.38 15.28
C ARG A 232 -9.37 -2.03 15.99
N GLU A 233 -8.25 -1.47 16.39
CA GLU A 233 -8.20 -0.14 17.03
C GLU A 233 -8.81 0.93 16.13
N ARG A 234 -8.41 0.94 14.84
CA ARG A 234 -8.92 1.92 13.88
C ARG A 234 -10.41 1.78 13.63
N ARG A 235 -10.92 0.55 13.53
CA ARG A 235 -12.37 0.28 13.43
C ARG A 235 -13.12 0.75 14.68
N HIS A 236 -12.59 0.53 15.87
CA HIS A 236 -13.20 1.03 17.11
C HIS A 236 -13.24 2.55 17.18
N ARG A 237 -12.15 3.23 16.82
CA ARG A 237 -12.07 4.69 16.75
C ARG A 237 -13.12 5.24 15.77
N HIS A 238 -13.19 4.67 14.58
CA HIS A 238 -14.17 5.05 13.57
C HIS A 238 -15.63 4.83 14.03
N ALA A 239 -15.93 3.66 14.62
CA ALA A 239 -17.28 3.38 15.15
C ALA A 239 -17.67 4.33 16.28
N ARG A 240 -16.73 4.70 17.15
CA ARG A 240 -16.96 5.74 18.17
C ARG A 240 -17.28 7.08 17.55
N TRP A 241 -16.51 7.50 16.54
CA TRP A 241 -16.77 8.73 15.82
C TRP A 241 -18.17 8.71 15.15
N GLU A 242 -18.51 7.63 14.43
CA GLU A 242 -19.84 7.46 13.82
C GLU A 242 -20.98 7.55 14.85
N SER A 243 -20.78 7.03 16.06
CA SER A 243 -21.81 7.06 17.11
C SER A 243 -22.05 8.45 17.71
N HIS A 244 -21.06 9.35 17.61
CA HIS A 244 -21.16 10.75 18.09
C HIS A 244 -21.43 11.75 16.97
N SER A 245 -21.41 11.30 15.70
CA SER A 245 -21.65 12.17 14.55
C SER A 245 -23.14 12.35 14.28
N THR A 246 -23.52 13.54 13.83
CA THR A 246 -24.88 13.82 13.40
C THR A 246 -25.23 12.97 12.19
N ARG A 247 -26.35 12.25 12.26
CA ARG A 247 -26.90 11.48 11.15
C ARG A 247 -27.93 12.31 10.41
N PHE A 248 -27.78 12.34 9.09
CA PHE A 248 -28.76 12.95 8.20
C PHE A 248 -29.46 11.82 7.46
N SER A 249 -30.78 11.91 7.33
CA SER A 249 -31.56 11.04 6.47
C SER A 249 -32.58 11.85 5.71
N SER A 250 -32.79 11.52 4.45
CA SER A 250 -33.78 12.15 3.59
C SER A 250 -34.67 11.09 2.94
N ASN A 251 -35.67 11.53 2.20
CA ASN A 251 -36.47 10.64 1.37
C ASN A 251 -35.84 10.40 -0.03
N HIS A 252 -34.58 10.82 -0.23
CA HIS A 252 -33.90 10.75 -1.52
C HIS A 252 -32.58 9.95 -1.40
N GLY A 253 -32.57 8.69 -1.83
CA GLY A 253 -31.44 7.75 -1.61
C GLY A 253 -30.08 8.21 -2.17
N ILE A 254 -30.08 8.97 -3.30
CA ILE A 254 -28.82 9.51 -3.88
C ILE A 254 -28.25 10.59 -2.98
N PHE A 255 -29.10 11.44 -2.38
CA PHE A 255 -28.70 12.49 -1.47
C PHE A 255 -28.14 11.89 -0.17
N ASP A 256 -28.77 10.86 0.37
CA ASP A 256 -28.31 10.13 1.54
C ASP A 256 -26.95 9.48 1.30
N ALA A 257 -26.75 8.87 0.13
CA ALA A 257 -25.47 8.28 -0.27
C ALA A 257 -24.36 9.36 -0.35
N ALA A 258 -24.66 10.52 -0.94
CA ALA A 258 -23.72 11.65 -1.03
C ALA A 258 -23.37 12.22 0.35
N LEU A 259 -24.36 12.39 1.24
CA LEU A 259 -24.16 12.85 2.61
C LEU A 259 -23.34 11.86 3.44
N ASN A 260 -23.62 10.55 3.31
CA ASN A 260 -22.84 9.51 3.99
C ASN A 260 -21.40 9.52 3.52
N THR A 261 -21.15 9.68 2.21
CA THR A 261 -19.82 9.80 1.64
C THR A 261 -19.09 11.05 2.16
N ALA A 262 -19.78 12.20 2.22
CA ALA A 262 -19.22 13.44 2.75
C ALA A 262 -18.90 13.30 4.25
N ASN A 263 -19.79 12.68 5.01
CA ASN A 263 -19.61 12.44 6.44
C ASN A 263 -18.41 11.50 6.71
N GLN A 264 -18.25 10.44 5.92
CA GLN A 264 -17.06 9.58 5.95
C GLN A 264 -15.77 10.35 5.62
N ARG A 265 -15.83 11.35 4.73
CA ARG A 265 -14.67 12.21 4.44
C ARG A 265 -14.34 13.15 5.60
N LEU A 266 -15.35 13.63 6.33
CA LEU A 266 -15.15 14.48 7.52
C LEU A 266 -14.52 13.71 8.69
N SER A 267 -14.77 12.40 8.82
CA SER A 267 -14.08 11.57 9.83
C SER A 267 -12.56 11.58 9.70
N ARG A 268 -12.05 11.87 8.50
CA ARG A 268 -10.63 12.00 8.22
C ARG A 268 -9.99 13.23 8.87
N ALA A 269 -10.77 14.31 8.99
CA ALA A 269 -10.32 15.58 9.55
C ALA A 269 -10.51 15.66 11.07
N ALA A 270 -11.29 14.76 11.66
CA ALA A 270 -11.62 14.79 13.09
C ALA A 270 -10.61 14.01 13.97
N ASP A 271 -9.61 13.40 13.39
CA ASP A 271 -8.53 12.69 14.11
C ASP A 271 -7.37 13.64 14.53
N PHE A 272 -7.70 14.91 14.88
CA PHE A 272 -6.76 15.84 15.49
C PHE A 272 -6.71 15.69 17.01
#